data_6be26e415a7dfd137618937539ca372e
#
_entry.id   6be26e415a7dfd137618937539ca372e
#
_cell.length_a   1.000
_cell.length_b   1.000
_cell.length_c   1.000
_cell.angle_alpha   90.00
_cell.angle_beta   90.00
_cell.angle_gamma   90.00
#
_symmetry.space_group_name_H-M   'P 1'
#
loop_
_entity.id
_entity.type
_entity.pdbx_description
1 polymer ?
#
loop_
_entity_poly.entity_id
_entity_poly.type
_entity_poly.pdbx_seq_one_letter_code
_entity_poly.pdbx_strand_id
1 'polypeptide(L)'
;MVTKGAVDVLLGRVSHIQKNGQVCPITEEDKKAIEEQNQKFSRNGLRVLAFAYKKFEEPKSISVEDEYDLTFLGLIAMMDPPREESKAAVAECIRAGIKPIMITGDHKVTAAAIAKRIGILKDESEACEGAVIENMTDEELQDFVEGISVYARVSPEHKIRIVRAWQDKGNIVAMTGDGVNDAPALKQANIGVAMGITGTEVAKDAASMVLTDDNFATIVKAVENGRNVYKNIKSSIQFLLSGNFAGILAVLYASLAGLPVPFAPVHLLFINLLTDSLPAIALGLEPHNPEVMNDKPRPMNESILTKDFLSKIGIEGLVIGIMTMIGFYIGYQENTTLAMTLAFGTLCTS
;
A
#
# COMPACT_ATOMS: atom_id res chain seq x y z
N MET A 1 37.94 24.53 11.29
CA MET A 1 36.87 23.80 10.55
C MET A 1 36.35 22.69 11.45
N VAL A 2 35.03 22.48 11.47
CA VAL A 2 34.41 21.31 12.13
C VAL A 2 33.66 20.55 11.05
N THR A 3 33.83 19.25 11.00
CA THR A 3 33.21 18.35 10.02
C THR A 3 32.38 17.29 10.74
N LYS A 4 31.22 16.95 10.16
CA LYS A 4 30.37 15.85 10.64
C LYS A 4 30.07 14.90 9.49
N GLY A 5 29.93 13.62 9.77
CA GLY A 5 29.64 12.62 8.76
C GLY A 5 29.33 11.24 9.34
N ALA A 6 29.11 10.29 8.44
CA ALA A 6 28.97 8.88 8.81
C ALA A 6 30.29 8.39 9.44
N VAL A 7 30.17 7.54 10.45
CA VAL A 7 31.34 7.09 11.27
C VAL A 7 32.39 6.40 10.41
N ASP A 8 31.97 5.49 9.54
CA ASP A 8 32.80 4.74 8.61
C ASP A 8 33.60 5.64 7.64
N VAL A 9 32.94 6.69 7.11
CA VAL A 9 33.57 7.64 6.19
C VAL A 9 34.56 8.55 6.94
N LEU A 10 34.15 9.07 8.10
CA LEU A 10 34.96 10.02 8.85
C LEU A 10 36.20 9.36 9.48
N LEU A 11 36.11 8.12 9.96
CA LEU A 11 37.24 7.38 10.51
C LEU A 11 38.37 7.15 9.49
N GLY A 12 38.06 7.07 8.21
CA GLY A 12 39.06 7.01 7.14
C GLY A 12 39.83 8.32 6.92
N ARG A 13 39.36 9.46 7.47
CA ARG A 13 39.93 10.80 7.28
C ARG A 13 40.56 11.39 8.54
N VAL A 14 40.51 10.63 9.65
CA VAL A 14 41.00 11.03 10.96
C VAL A 14 42.38 10.50 11.19
N SER A 15 43.33 11.33 11.65
CA SER A 15 44.69 10.98 12.05
C SER A 15 44.93 11.14 13.54
N HIS A 16 44.11 11.96 14.22
CA HIS A 16 44.22 12.26 15.64
C HIS A 16 42.89 12.09 16.37
N ILE A 17 42.97 11.92 17.69
CA ILE A 17 41.81 11.86 18.59
C ILE A 17 42.02 12.78 19.78
N GLN A 18 40.96 13.45 20.24
CA GLN A 18 40.98 14.23 21.47
C GLN A 18 40.55 13.36 22.65
N LYS A 19 41.49 13.10 23.57
CA LYS A 19 41.25 12.35 24.82
C LYS A 19 41.59 13.25 26.02
N ASN A 20 40.64 13.43 26.93
CA ASN A 20 40.81 14.22 28.15
C ASN A 20 41.40 15.63 27.91
N GLY A 21 41.03 16.26 26.85
CA GLY A 21 41.49 17.62 26.46
C GLY A 21 42.82 17.64 25.70
N GLN A 22 43.52 16.50 25.53
CA GLN A 22 44.76 16.39 24.77
C GLN A 22 44.53 15.73 23.40
N VAL A 23 45.23 16.22 22.38
CA VAL A 23 45.22 15.68 21.03
C VAL A 23 46.35 14.65 20.92
N CYS A 24 46.02 13.40 20.60
CA CYS A 24 46.94 12.31 20.40
C CYS A 24 46.71 11.67 19.02
N PRO A 25 47.74 11.01 18.42
CA PRO A 25 47.55 10.18 17.26
C PRO A 25 46.48 9.10 17.53
N ILE A 26 45.56 8.86 16.58
CA ILE A 26 44.55 7.82 16.72
C ILE A 26 45.17 6.44 16.47
N THR A 27 44.86 5.46 17.32
CA THR A 27 45.33 4.07 17.18
C THR A 27 44.24 3.22 16.51
N GLU A 28 44.62 2.05 16.01
CA GLU A 28 43.66 1.06 15.48
C GLU A 28 42.72 0.54 16.58
N GLU A 29 43.19 0.49 17.83
CA GLU A 29 42.36 0.14 19.00
C GLU A 29 41.30 1.21 19.24
N ASP A 30 41.63 2.50 19.08
CA ASP A 30 40.69 3.60 19.20
C ASP A 30 39.61 3.54 18.11
N LYS A 31 40.00 3.32 16.86
CA LYS A 31 39.06 3.17 15.75
C LYS A 31 38.09 2.02 16.00
N LYS A 32 38.63 0.87 16.45
CA LYS A 32 37.82 -0.30 16.77
C LYS A 32 36.79 -0.01 17.89
N ALA A 33 37.23 0.67 18.95
CA ALA A 33 36.37 1.07 20.06
C ALA A 33 35.23 2.03 19.60
N ILE A 34 35.58 2.97 18.71
CA ILE A 34 34.60 3.90 18.12
C ILE A 34 33.59 3.12 17.26
N GLU A 35 34.03 2.18 16.43
CA GLU A 35 33.18 1.32 15.62
C GLU A 35 32.25 0.43 16.46
N GLU A 36 32.79 -0.19 17.53
CA GLU A 36 31.99 -0.99 18.46
C GLU A 36 30.90 -0.14 19.15
N GLN A 37 31.24 1.08 19.56
CA GLN A 37 30.28 2.01 20.15
C GLN A 37 29.24 2.47 19.13
N ASN A 38 29.63 2.74 17.89
CA ASN A 38 28.73 3.03 16.80
C ASN A 38 27.75 1.89 16.55
N GLN A 39 28.25 0.65 16.47
CA GLN A 39 27.40 -0.54 16.31
C GLN A 39 26.43 -0.71 17.49
N LYS A 40 26.87 -0.48 18.72
CA LYS A 40 26.01 -0.54 19.90
C LYS A 40 24.87 0.48 19.83
N PHE A 41 25.15 1.71 19.43
CA PHE A 41 24.13 2.74 19.23
C PHE A 41 23.17 2.38 18.07
N SER A 42 23.73 1.94 16.94
CA SER A 42 22.95 1.58 15.76
C SER A 42 22.03 0.38 16.00
N ARG A 43 22.47 -0.64 16.77
CA ARG A 43 21.63 -1.79 17.18
C ARG A 43 20.44 -1.37 18.05
N ASN A 44 20.54 -0.23 18.73
CA ASN A 44 19.43 0.36 19.48
C ASN A 44 18.53 1.31 18.63
N GLY A 45 18.75 1.34 17.30
CA GLY A 45 17.98 2.18 16.40
C GLY A 45 18.37 3.66 16.42
N LEU A 46 19.56 3.98 16.93
CA LEU A 46 20.05 5.36 16.97
C LEU A 46 20.80 5.69 15.67
N ARG A 47 20.51 6.85 15.11
CA ARG A 47 21.31 7.46 14.05
C ARG A 47 22.56 8.09 14.65
N VAL A 48 23.74 7.65 14.21
CA VAL A 48 25.03 8.10 14.76
C VAL A 48 25.75 9.00 13.76
N LEU A 49 26.19 10.15 14.23
CA LEU A 49 27.10 11.04 13.50
C LEU A 49 28.42 11.15 14.25
N ALA A 50 29.52 11.03 13.51
CA ALA A 50 30.84 11.34 13.99
C ALA A 50 31.16 12.82 13.75
N PHE A 51 31.93 13.40 14.68
CA PHE A 51 32.40 14.78 14.63
C PHE A 51 33.92 14.79 14.71
N ALA A 52 34.52 15.61 13.86
CA ALA A 52 35.96 15.87 13.84
C ALA A 52 36.22 17.35 13.53
N TYR A 53 37.45 17.80 13.85
CA TYR A 53 37.86 19.16 13.54
C TYR A 53 39.30 19.21 13.01
N LYS A 54 39.61 20.33 12.33
CA LYS A 54 40.95 20.72 11.92
C LYS A 54 41.17 22.19 12.26
N LYS A 55 42.31 22.50 12.89
CA LYS A 55 42.75 23.87 13.18
C LYS A 55 43.56 24.39 12.00
N PHE A 56 43.35 25.63 11.63
CA PHE A 56 44.17 26.37 10.68
C PHE A 56 44.78 27.58 11.40
N GLU A 57 46.02 27.89 11.09
CA GLU A 57 46.74 29.01 11.71
C GLU A 57 46.20 30.35 11.19
N GLU A 58 45.75 30.38 9.90
CA GLU A 58 45.16 31.56 9.28
C GLU A 58 43.80 31.26 8.64
N PRO A 59 42.88 32.23 8.55
CA PRO A 59 41.64 32.06 7.83
C PRO A 59 41.88 31.79 6.35
N LYS A 60 41.29 30.72 5.82
CA LYS A 60 41.36 30.34 4.39
C LYS A 60 40.03 29.86 3.88
N SER A 61 39.85 29.86 2.56
CA SER A 61 38.77 29.16 1.91
C SER A 61 38.91 27.66 2.12
N ILE A 62 37.84 27.02 2.56
CA ILE A 62 37.81 25.57 2.83
C ILE A 62 37.47 24.83 1.54
N SER A 63 38.21 23.76 1.24
CA SER A 63 37.98 22.85 0.12
C SER A 63 37.75 21.43 0.62
N VAL A 64 37.32 20.51 -0.27
CA VAL A 64 37.15 19.08 0.06
C VAL A 64 38.47 18.42 0.47
N GLU A 65 39.60 18.92 -0.04
CA GLU A 65 40.94 18.44 0.31
C GLU A 65 41.29 18.71 1.78
N ASP A 66 40.67 19.70 2.41
CA ASP A 66 40.87 20.00 3.81
C ASP A 66 40.20 19.01 4.77
N GLU A 67 39.34 18.15 4.28
CA GLU A 67 38.65 17.10 5.06
C GLU A 67 39.51 15.86 5.36
N TYR A 68 40.82 15.96 5.24
CA TYR A 68 41.77 14.93 5.64
C TYR A 68 42.61 15.44 6.81
N ASP A 69 43.25 14.48 7.51
CA ASP A 69 44.08 14.73 8.69
C ASP A 69 43.30 15.47 9.79
N LEU A 70 42.12 14.92 10.12
CA LEU A 70 41.21 15.48 11.10
C LEU A 70 41.49 14.93 12.50
N THR A 71 41.09 15.70 13.52
CA THR A 71 41.06 15.26 14.92
C THR A 71 39.62 14.84 15.29
N PHE A 72 39.47 13.58 15.68
CA PHE A 72 38.19 13.04 16.12
C PHE A 72 37.75 13.63 17.46
N LEU A 73 36.49 14.11 17.54
CA LEU A 73 35.91 14.69 18.75
C LEU A 73 35.04 13.71 19.52
N GLY A 74 34.18 12.98 18.78
CA GLY A 74 33.20 12.10 19.40
C GLY A 74 32.05 11.70 18.48
N LEU A 75 31.14 10.94 19.06
CA LEU A 75 29.91 10.50 18.42
C LEU A 75 28.71 11.21 19.07
N ILE A 76 27.74 11.60 18.24
CA ILE A 76 26.42 12.02 18.69
C ILE A 76 25.42 10.99 18.14
N ALA A 77 24.68 10.37 19.06
CA ALA A 77 23.62 9.42 18.72
C ALA A 77 22.26 10.09 18.93
N MET A 78 21.40 10.04 17.91
CA MET A 78 20.09 10.64 17.90
C MET A 78 19.04 9.53 17.72
N MET A 79 17.91 9.66 18.40
CA MET A 79 16.77 8.79 18.21
C MET A 79 15.63 9.61 17.62
N ASP A 80 15.11 9.14 16.49
CA ASP A 80 13.83 9.54 15.96
C ASP A 80 12.89 8.33 16.15
N PRO A 81 12.08 8.31 17.23
CA PRO A 81 11.29 7.13 17.53
C PRO A 81 10.19 6.96 16.49
N PRO A 82 9.96 5.74 15.99
CA PRO A 82 8.82 5.47 15.14
C PRO A 82 7.53 5.90 15.85
N ARG A 83 6.58 6.45 15.08
CA ARG A 83 5.26 6.78 15.63
C ARG A 83 4.59 5.50 16.15
N GLU A 84 3.92 5.59 17.29
CA GLU A 84 3.27 4.42 17.92
C GLU A 84 2.22 3.78 17.01
N GLU A 85 1.46 4.61 16.28
CA GLU A 85 0.44 4.17 15.35
C GLU A 85 1.02 3.33 14.19
N SER A 86 2.29 3.55 13.81
CA SER A 86 2.93 2.83 12.72
C SER A 86 3.04 1.33 13.00
N LYS A 87 3.28 0.93 14.26
CA LYS A 87 3.36 -0.48 14.64
C LYS A 87 2.00 -1.18 14.48
N ALA A 88 0.93 -0.54 14.92
CA ALA A 88 -0.42 -1.08 14.78
C ALA A 88 -0.82 -1.18 13.29
N ALA A 89 -0.51 -0.15 12.51
CA ALA A 89 -0.78 -0.12 11.07
C ALA A 89 -0.02 -1.19 10.30
N VAL A 90 1.27 -1.43 10.62
CA VAL A 90 2.07 -2.53 10.03
C VAL A 90 1.46 -3.89 10.35
N ALA A 91 1.05 -4.12 11.61
CA ALA A 91 0.40 -5.37 12.00
C ALA A 91 -0.91 -5.59 11.22
N GLU A 92 -1.67 -4.54 11.00
CA GLU A 92 -2.90 -4.58 10.22
C GLU A 92 -2.65 -4.86 8.74
N CYS A 93 -1.63 -4.25 8.12
CA CYS A 93 -1.19 -4.59 6.77
C CYS A 93 -0.89 -6.07 6.63
N ILE A 94 -0.09 -6.63 7.55
CA ILE A 94 0.30 -8.05 7.52
C ILE A 94 -0.95 -8.95 7.67
N ARG A 95 -1.87 -8.61 8.57
CA ARG A 95 -3.15 -9.33 8.73
C ARG A 95 -3.98 -9.29 7.44
N ALA A 96 -4.01 -8.16 6.77
CA ALA A 96 -4.71 -7.95 5.51
C ALA A 96 -4.01 -8.60 4.28
N GLY A 97 -2.91 -9.33 4.49
CA GLY A 97 -2.13 -9.98 3.44
C GLY A 97 -1.27 -9.01 2.62
N ILE A 98 -1.04 -7.80 3.13
CA ILE A 98 -0.18 -6.80 2.50
C ILE A 98 1.21 -6.91 3.11
N LYS A 99 2.25 -7.02 2.29
CA LYS A 99 3.65 -7.05 2.73
C LYS A 99 4.18 -5.62 2.85
N PRO A 100 4.41 -5.08 4.07
CA PRO A 100 5.08 -3.81 4.25
C PRO A 100 6.58 -3.98 3.99
N ILE A 101 7.17 -3.05 3.25
CA ILE A 101 8.59 -3.02 2.90
C ILE A 101 9.15 -1.66 3.29
N MET A 102 10.30 -1.66 3.96
CA MET A 102 11.02 -0.44 4.31
C MET A 102 12.13 -0.19 3.30
N ILE A 103 12.14 1.01 2.72
CA ILE A 103 13.19 1.48 1.81
C ILE A 103 13.75 2.79 2.36
N THR A 104 15.03 2.82 2.71
CA THR A 104 15.64 3.97 3.39
C THR A 104 17.06 4.26 2.91
N GLY A 105 17.48 5.52 3.03
CA GLY A 105 18.89 5.92 2.88
C GLY A 105 19.76 5.64 4.10
N ASP A 106 19.18 5.23 5.23
CA ASP A 106 19.89 4.96 6.48
C ASP A 106 20.76 3.71 6.39
N HIS A 107 21.67 3.57 7.37
CA HIS A 107 22.54 2.39 7.51
C HIS A 107 21.71 1.13 7.83
N LYS A 108 22.13 -0.02 7.26
CA LYS A 108 21.42 -1.31 7.39
C LYS A 108 21.07 -1.67 8.84
N VAL A 109 22.03 -1.50 9.78
CA VAL A 109 21.84 -1.87 11.19
C VAL A 109 20.75 -1.02 11.84
N THR A 110 20.72 0.29 11.56
CA THR A 110 19.70 1.22 12.07
C THR A 110 18.33 0.92 11.46
N ALA A 111 18.28 0.73 10.14
CA ALA A 111 17.05 0.39 9.43
C ALA A 111 16.44 -0.93 9.92
N ALA A 112 17.28 -1.97 10.10
CA ALA A 112 16.86 -3.26 10.63
C ALA A 112 16.31 -3.16 12.06
N ALA A 113 16.98 -2.38 12.93
CA ALA A 113 16.51 -2.16 14.30
C ALA A 113 15.14 -1.47 14.36
N ILE A 114 14.91 -0.43 13.53
CA ILE A 114 13.64 0.26 13.42
C ILE A 114 12.57 -0.67 12.85
N ALA A 115 12.86 -1.37 11.75
CA ALA A 115 11.92 -2.29 11.09
C ALA A 115 11.50 -3.44 12.02
N LYS A 116 12.43 -3.98 12.83
CA LYS A 116 12.13 -4.98 13.86
C LYS A 116 11.20 -4.43 14.94
N ARG A 117 11.43 -3.19 15.38
CA ARG A 117 10.63 -2.53 16.42
C ARG A 117 9.18 -2.30 15.98
N ILE A 118 8.96 -1.94 14.71
CA ILE A 118 7.61 -1.72 14.15
C ILE A 118 6.98 -3.00 13.57
N GLY A 119 7.72 -4.11 13.50
CA GLY A 119 7.19 -5.42 13.10
C GLY A 119 7.27 -5.74 11.61
N ILE A 120 8.01 -4.96 10.81
CA ILE A 120 8.28 -5.24 9.39
C ILE A 120 9.28 -6.40 9.25
N LEU A 121 10.35 -6.37 10.06
CA LEU A 121 11.45 -7.32 10.00
C LEU A 121 11.29 -8.43 11.04
N LYS A 122 11.40 -9.68 10.62
CA LYS A 122 11.41 -10.86 11.50
C LYS A 122 12.82 -11.35 11.76
N ASP A 123 13.63 -11.46 10.71
CA ASP A 123 15.00 -11.91 10.74
C ASP A 123 15.94 -10.91 10.05
N GLU A 124 17.17 -10.79 10.51
CA GLU A 124 18.15 -9.86 9.92
C GLU A 124 18.56 -10.22 8.49
N SER A 125 18.37 -11.47 8.07
CA SER A 125 18.59 -11.90 6.68
C SER A 125 17.62 -11.26 5.67
N GLU A 126 16.47 -10.78 6.14
CA GLU A 126 15.49 -10.06 5.32
C GLU A 126 15.89 -8.59 5.03
N ALA A 127 17.07 -8.14 5.51
CA ALA A 127 17.58 -6.80 5.29
C ALA A 127 18.80 -6.82 4.37
N CYS A 128 18.82 -5.98 3.33
CA CYS A 128 19.96 -5.83 2.43
C CYS A 128 20.34 -4.35 2.24
N GLU A 129 21.53 -4.11 1.67
CA GLU A 129 21.98 -2.79 1.24
C GLU A 129 21.78 -2.61 -0.26
N GLY A 130 21.60 -1.37 -0.71
CA GLY A 130 21.41 -1.01 -2.12
C GLY A 130 22.53 -1.55 -3.03
N ALA A 131 23.77 -1.59 -2.55
CA ALA A 131 24.92 -2.14 -3.29
C ALA A 131 24.71 -3.61 -3.72
N VAL A 132 23.93 -4.39 -2.98
CA VAL A 132 23.64 -5.79 -3.33
C VAL A 132 22.79 -5.87 -4.60
N ILE A 133 21.81 -4.97 -4.74
CA ILE A 133 20.89 -4.97 -5.90
C ILE A 133 21.46 -4.22 -7.11
N GLU A 134 22.54 -3.45 -6.95
CA GLU A 134 23.15 -2.67 -8.04
C GLU A 134 23.68 -3.57 -9.17
N ASN A 135 24.24 -4.73 -8.81
CA ASN A 135 24.84 -5.68 -9.75
C ASN A 135 23.89 -6.79 -10.21
N MET A 136 22.65 -6.83 -9.71
CA MET A 136 21.64 -7.82 -10.09
C MET A 136 20.98 -7.45 -11.42
N THR A 137 20.69 -8.43 -12.26
CA THR A 137 19.76 -8.27 -13.37
C THR A 137 18.33 -8.05 -12.85
N ASP A 138 17.41 -7.62 -13.71
CA ASP A 138 16.03 -7.41 -13.29
C ASP A 138 15.34 -8.74 -12.98
N GLU A 139 15.68 -9.83 -13.65
CA GLU A 139 15.20 -11.19 -13.38
C GLU A 139 15.69 -11.70 -12.02
N GLU A 140 16.99 -11.54 -11.70
CA GLU A 140 17.55 -11.91 -10.41
C GLU A 140 16.92 -11.11 -9.28
N LEU A 141 16.64 -9.82 -9.53
CA LEU A 141 15.98 -8.96 -8.55
C LEU A 141 14.53 -9.40 -8.27
N GLN A 142 13.78 -9.84 -9.28
CA GLN A 142 12.43 -10.38 -9.09
C GLN A 142 12.39 -11.55 -8.10
N ASP A 143 13.34 -12.48 -8.19
CA ASP A 143 13.41 -13.60 -7.26
C ASP A 143 13.89 -13.17 -5.87
N PHE A 144 14.80 -12.20 -5.83
CA PHE A 144 15.40 -11.71 -4.59
C PHE A 144 14.43 -10.91 -3.71
N VAL A 145 13.54 -10.09 -4.30
CA VAL A 145 12.65 -9.18 -3.54
C VAL A 145 11.69 -9.92 -2.61
N GLU A 146 11.32 -11.16 -2.89
CA GLU A 146 10.41 -11.91 -2.02
C GLU A 146 10.96 -12.17 -0.63
N GLY A 147 12.28 -12.41 -0.53
CA GLY A 147 12.97 -12.67 0.72
C GLY A 147 13.30 -11.40 1.52
N ILE A 148 13.17 -10.21 0.94
CA ILE A 148 13.63 -8.96 1.54
C ILE A 148 12.46 -8.10 2.00
N SER A 149 12.57 -7.58 3.19
CA SER A 149 11.61 -6.66 3.82
C SER A 149 12.20 -5.28 4.11
N VAL A 150 13.55 -5.14 4.12
CA VAL A 150 14.25 -3.89 4.40
C VAL A 150 15.38 -3.65 3.41
N TYR A 151 15.35 -2.51 2.75
CA TYR A 151 16.39 -2.03 1.84
C TYR A 151 17.02 -0.77 2.42
N ALA A 152 18.31 -0.82 2.73
CA ALA A 152 19.10 0.24 3.33
C ALA A 152 20.08 0.85 2.33
N ARG A 153 20.47 2.12 2.51
CA ARG A 153 21.41 2.84 1.62
C ARG A 153 21.05 2.74 0.15
N VAL A 154 19.78 2.89 -0.19
CA VAL A 154 19.29 2.80 -1.58
C VAL A 154 19.32 4.14 -2.30
N SER A 155 19.70 4.11 -3.57
CA SER A 155 19.57 5.24 -4.49
C SER A 155 18.14 5.38 -5.04
N PRO A 156 17.77 6.52 -5.64
CA PRO A 156 16.48 6.67 -6.32
C PRO A 156 16.22 5.61 -7.40
N GLU A 157 17.25 5.19 -8.15
CA GLU A 157 17.16 4.14 -9.16
C GLU A 157 16.81 2.78 -8.56
N HIS A 158 17.42 2.44 -7.42
CA HIS A 158 17.10 1.21 -6.70
C HIS A 158 15.62 1.16 -6.30
N LYS A 159 15.04 2.29 -5.86
CA LYS A 159 13.61 2.37 -5.49
C LYS A 159 12.70 2.01 -6.67
N ILE A 160 13.02 2.54 -7.87
CA ILE A 160 12.25 2.23 -9.09
C ILE A 160 12.37 0.74 -9.44
N ARG A 161 13.57 0.17 -9.38
CA ARG A 161 13.80 -1.25 -9.69
C ARG A 161 13.07 -2.18 -8.73
N ILE A 162 13.08 -1.87 -7.43
CA ILE A 162 12.33 -2.64 -6.42
C ILE A 162 10.83 -2.60 -6.71
N VAL A 163 10.28 -1.41 -7.02
CA VAL A 163 8.85 -1.26 -7.36
C VAL A 163 8.51 -2.10 -8.59
N ARG A 164 9.31 -2.02 -9.66
CA ARG A 164 9.11 -2.80 -10.89
C ARG A 164 9.17 -4.30 -10.62
N ALA A 165 10.16 -4.78 -9.88
CA ALA A 165 10.31 -6.19 -9.57
C ALA A 165 9.06 -6.77 -8.88
N TRP A 166 8.45 -6.01 -7.96
CA TRP A 166 7.19 -6.40 -7.34
C TRP A 166 5.99 -6.35 -8.30
N GLN A 167 5.95 -5.35 -9.20
CA GLN A 167 4.90 -5.25 -10.22
C GLN A 167 4.97 -6.38 -11.25
N ASP A 168 6.17 -6.75 -11.69
CA ASP A 168 6.41 -7.83 -12.67
C ASP A 168 6.02 -9.20 -12.10
N LYS A 169 6.05 -9.35 -10.77
CA LYS A 169 5.48 -10.52 -10.06
C LYS A 169 3.94 -10.48 -9.92
N GLY A 170 3.28 -9.52 -10.54
CA GLY A 170 1.82 -9.39 -10.52
C GLY A 170 1.25 -8.77 -9.25
N ASN A 171 2.06 -8.06 -8.45
CA ASN A 171 1.59 -7.36 -7.27
C ASN A 171 1.19 -5.92 -7.57
N ILE A 172 0.19 -5.42 -6.85
CA ILE A 172 -0.15 -4.00 -6.80
C ILE A 172 0.73 -3.35 -5.73
N VAL A 173 1.56 -2.40 -6.17
CA VAL A 173 2.53 -1.73 -5.31
C VAL A 173 2.06 -0.33 -4.96
N ALA A 174 1.95 -0.04 -3.67
CA ALA A 174 1.85 1.31 -3.13
C ALA A 174 3.23 1.77 -2.67
N MET A 175 3.69 2.92 -3.13
CA MET A 175 4.97 3.53 -2.75
C MET A 175 4.71 4.83 -2.00
N THR A 176 5.36 4.99 -0.85
CA THR A 176 5.28 6.23 -0.07
C THR A 176 6.60 6.99 -0.14
N GLY A 177 6.52 8.31 -0.20
CA GLY A 177 7.71 9.17 -0.21
C GLY A 177 7.39 10.62 0.09
N ASP A 178 8.41 11.38 0.46
CA ASP A 178 8.32 12.79 0.83
C ASP A 178 9.28 13.70 0.02
N GLY A 179 10.29 13.10 -0.59
CA GLY A 179 11.37 13.82 -1.25
C GLY A 179 11.35 13.80 -2.77
N VAL A 180 12.12 14.68 -3.36
CA VAL A 180 12.36 14.73 -4.82
C VAL A 180 12.93 13.40 -5.32
N ASN A 181 13.75 12.74 -4.50
CA ASN A 181 14.36 11.45 -4.82
C ASN A 181 13.35 10.29 -4.87
N ASP A 182 12.16 10.47 -4.30
CA ASP A 182 11.08 9.48 -4.30
C ASP A 182 10.16 9.62 -5.50
N ALA A 183 10.08 10.82 -6.08
CA ALA A 183 9.13 11.13 -7.14
C ALA A 183 9.13 10.15 -8.33
N PRO A 184 10.28 9.68 -8.86
CA PRO A 184 10.27 8.68 -9.93
C PRO A 184 9.67 7.34 -9.49
N ALA A 185 9.92 6.90 -8.24
CA ALA A 185 9.35 5.66 -7.71
C ALA A 185 7.86 5.80 -7.37
N LEU A 186 7.43 6.97 -6.88
CA LEU A 186 6.01 7.31 -6.67
C LEU A 186 5.23 7.24 -7.98
N LYS A 187 5.79 7.79 -9.07
CA LYS A 187 5.18 7.75 -10.40
C LYS A 187 5.16 6.35 -11.01
N GLN A 188 6.17 5.53 -10.72
CA GLN A 188 6.26 4.15 -11.21
C GLN A 188 5.27 3.23 -10.52
N ALA A 189 5.00 3.43 -9.23
CA ALA A 189 4.10 2.59 -8.44
C ALA A 189 2.66 2.64 -8.99
N ASN A 190 1.88 1.58 -8.73
CA ASN A 190 0.45 1.58 -9.06
C ASN A 190 -0.30 2.67 -8.25
N ILE A 191 0.15 2.91 -7.02
CA ILE A 191 -0.37 3.96 -6.15
C ILE A 191 0.81 4.67 -5.50
N GLY A 192 1.19 5.85 -6.02
CA GLY A 192 2.13 6.75 -5.38
C GLY A 192 1.43 7.52 -4.26
N VAL A 193 2.03 7.57 -3.07
CA VAL A 193 1.49 8.26 -1.89
C VAL A 193 2.52 9.26 -1.38
N ALA A 194 2.22 10.55 -1.47
CA ALA A 194 3.10 11.60 -0.96
C ALA A 194 2.65 12.12 0.40
N MET A 195 3.62 12.57 1.19
CA MET A 195 3.36 13.30 2.43
C MET A 195 2.85 14.71 2.11
N GLY A 196 1.78 15.15 2.76
CA GLY A 196 1.13 16.43 2.47
C GLY A 196 1.74 17.59 3.24
N ILE A 197 2.22 17.36 4.47
CA ILE A 197 2.82 18.37 5.35
C ILE A 197 4.32 18.51 5.07
N THR A 198 5.05 17.38 5.15
CA THR A 198 6.52 17.37 5.00
C THR A 198 6.98 17.12 3.57
N GLY A 199 6.09 16.63 2.69
CA GLY A 199 6.42 16.27 1.31
C GLY A 199 6.72 17.49 0.44
N THR A 200 7.70 17.32 -0.46
CA THR A 200 8.01 18.33 -1.48
C THR A 200 6.90 18.39 -2.55
N GLU A 201 6.73 19.55 -3.20
CA GLU A 201 5.75 19.69 -4.29
C GLU A 201 6.01 18.68 -5.43
N VAL A 202 7.28 18.39 -5.71
CA VAL A 202 7.66 17.38 -6.73
C VAL A 202 7.16 15.98 -6.36
N ALA A 203 7.22 15.60 -5.08
CA ALA A 203 6.69 14.32 -4.62
C ALA A 203 5.15 14.30 -4.69
N LYS A 204 4.49 15.40 -4.32
CA LYS A 204 3.02 15.54 -4.40
C LYS A 204 2.52 15.46 -5.84
N ASP A 205 3.19 16.13 -6.78
CA ASP A 205 2.84 16.10 -8.20
C ASP A 205 3.03 14.72 -8.84
N ALA A 206 3.99 13.94 -8.34
CA ALA A 206 4.24 12.58 -8.83
C ALA A 206 3.30 11.53 -8.25
N ALA A 207 2.61 11.84 -7.14
CA ALA A 207 1.78 10.90 -6.41
C ALA A 207 0.33 10.91 -6.88
N SER A 208 -0.35 9.75 -6.73
CA SER A 208 -1.79 9.61 -6.97
C SER A 208 -2.62 9.97 -5.74
N MET A 209 -2.00 9.97 -4.56
CA MET A 209 -2.62 10.26 -3.26
C MET A 209 -1.69 11.14 -2.44
N VAL A 210 -2.25 12.10 -1.71
CA VAL A 210 -1.52 12.96 -0.78
C VAL A 210 -2.12 12.81 0.62
N LEU A 211 -1.28 12.47 1.60
CA LEU A 211 -1.67 12.32 3.01
C LEU A 211 -1.67 13.68 3.71
N THR A 212 -2.82 14.15 4.14
CA THR A 212 -2.95 15.45 4.82
C THR A 212 -2.41 15.46 6.25
N ASP A 213 -2.18 14.28 6.83
CA ASP A 213 -1.72 14.06 8.21
C ASP A 213 -0.32 13.42 8.31
N ASP A 214 0.32 13.13 7.18
CA ASP A 214 1.60 12.44 7.07
C ASP A 214 1.66 11.15 7.90
N ASN A 215 0.54 10.43 8.00
CA ASN A 215 0.43 9.25 8.84
C ASN A 215 0.24 7.97 8.02
N PHE A 216 1.15 7.01 8.19
CA PHE A 216 1.08 5.70 7.53
C PHE A 216 -0.23 4.94 7.85
N ALA A 217 -0.78 5.11 9.05
CA ALA A 217 -2.05 4.48 9.43
C ALA A 217 -3.23 4.94 8.54
N THR A 218 -3.17 6.14 7.98
CA THR A 218 -4.18 6.65 7.03
C THR A 218 -4.17 5.88 5.71
N ILE A 219 -3.02 5.37 5.28
CA ILE A 219 -2.93 4.48 4.10
C ILE A 219 -3.69 3.17 4.36
N VAL A 220 -3.55 2.61 5.55
CA VAL A 220 -4.27 1.38 5.93
C VAL A 220 -5.78 1.59 5.91
N LYS A 221 -6.25 2.72 6.42
CA LYS A 221 -7.66 3.12 6.33
C LYS A 221 -8.12 3.32 4.89
N ALA A 222 -7.27 3.88 4.03
CA ALA A 222 -7.59 4.02 2.60
C ALA A 222 -7.74 2.65 1.93
N VAL A 223 -6.92 1.66 2.28
CA VAL A 223 -7.07 0.28 1.80
C VAL A 223 -8.38 -0.35 2.30
N GLU A 224 -8.71 -0.19 3.59
CA GLU A 224 -9.97 -0.64 4.17
C GLU A 224 -11.17 -0.05 3.44
N ASN A 225 -11.17 1.27 3.25
CA ASN A 225 -12.22 1.97 2.50
C ASN A 225 -12.34 1.48 1.07
N GLY A 226 -11.21 1.31 0.36
CA GLY A 226 -11.20 0.79 -1.00
C GLY A 226 -11.78 -0.62 -1.11
N ARG A 227 -11.49 -1.51 -0.16
CA ARG A 227 -12.07 -2.86 -0.08
C ARG A 227 -13.58 -2.83 0.17
N ASN A 228 -14.05 -1.94 1.06
CA ASN A 228 -15.48 -1.74 1.32
C ASN A 228 -16.21 -1.21 0.09
N VAL A 229 -15.69 -0.16 -0.55
CA VAL A 229 -16.26 0.39 -1.79
C VAL A 229 -16.36 -0.68 -2.88
N TYR A 230 -15.31 -1.49 -3.06
CA TYR A 230 -15.35 -2.58 -4.02
C TYR A 230 -16.43 -3.63 -3.70
N LYS A 231 -16.58 -4.01 -2.42
CA LYS A 231 -17.61 -4.93 -1.96
C LYS A 231 -19.01 -4.38 -2.24
N ASN A 232 -19.24 -3.10 -1.93
CA ASN A 232 -20.51 -2.43 -2.14
C ASN A 232 -20.86 -2.33 -3.65
N ILE A 233 -19.86 -1.99 -4.50
CA ILE A 233 -20.03 -2.01 -5.96
C ILE A 233 -20.42 -3.42 -6.42
N LYS A 234 -19.76 -4.47 -5.92
CA LYS A 234 -20.05 -5.85 -6.28
C LYS A 234 -21.46 -6.25 -5.86
N SER A 235 -21.92 -5.86 -4.67
CA SER A 235 -23.29 -6.08 -4.19
C SER A 235 -24.33 -5.37 -5.08
N SER A 236 -24.08 -4.12 -5.45
CA SER A 236 -24.96 -3.38 -6.36
C SER A 236 -25.04 -4.04 -7.74
N ILE A 237 -23.91 -4.49 -8.30
CA ILE A 237 -23.87 -5.22 -9.58
C ILE A 237 -24.66 -6.54 -9.47
N GLN A 238 -24.51 -7.29 -8.38
CA GLN A 238 -25.24 -8.55 -8.15
C GLN A 238 -26.74 -8.31 -8.14
N PHE A 239 -27.21 -7.34 -7.38
CA PHE A 239 -28.62 -6.95 -7.31
C PHE A 239 -29.18 -6.59 -8.68
N LEU A 240 -28.53 -5.67 -9.41
CA LEU A 240 -28.97 -5.23 -10.73
C LEU A 240 -29.02 -6.37 -11.76
N LEU A 241 -27.99 -7.22 -11.79
CA LEU A 241 -27.93 -8.30 -12.77
C LEU A 241 -28.90 -9.44 -12.44
N SER A 242 -29.12 -9.74 -11.16
CA SER A 242 -30.07 -10.78 -10.74
C SER A 242 -31.51 -10.41 -11.08
N GLY A 243 -31.92 -9.17 -10.81
CA GLY A 243 -33.26 -8.65 -11.15
C GLY A 243 -33.51 -8.61 -12.66
N ASN A 244 -32.55 -8.07 -13.42
CA ASN A 244 -32.66 -8.02 -14.88
C ASN A 244 -32.69 -9.43 -15.51
N PHE A 245 -31.87 -10.36 -15.01
CA PHE A 245 -31.86 -11.75 -15.47
C PHE A 245 -33.19 -12.44 -15.19
N ALA A 246 -33.80 -12.23 -14.01
CA ALA A 246 -35.13 -12.73 -13.67
C ALA A 246 -36.21 -12.21 -14.64
N GLY A 247 -36.18 -10.92 -14.98
CA GLY A 247 -37.09 -10.33 -15.96
C GLY A 247 -36.95 -10.96 -17.34
N ILE A 248 -35.71 -11.19 -17.81
CA ILE A 248 -35.45 -11.86 -19.10
C ILE A 248 -35.99 -13.29 -19.08
N LEU A 249 -35.74 -14.06 -18.01
CA LEU A 249 -36.25 -15.42 -17.87
C LEU A 249 -37.77 -15.48 -17.89
N ALA A 250 -38.45 -14.56 -17.19
CA ALA A 250 -39.90 -14.50 -17.16
C ALA A 250 -40.49 -14.22 -18.53
N VAL A 251 -39.94 -13.26 -19.28
CA VAL A 251 -40.39 -12.95 -20.66
C VAL A 251 -40.10 -14.09 -21.60
N LEU A 252 -38.91 -14.70 -21.53
CA LEU A 252 -38.53 -15.84 -22.37
C LEU A 252 -39.47 -17.04 -22.12
N TYR A 253 -39.70 -17.38 -20.84
CA TYR A 253 -40.59 -18.47 -20.47
C TYR A 253 -42.03 -18.22 -20.98
N ALA A 254 -42.59 -17.03 -20.75
CA ALA A 254 -43.92 -16.69 -21.21
C ALA A 254 -44.04 -16.80 -22.73
N SER A 255 -43.03 -16.33 -23.47
CA SER A 255 -42.99 -16.41 -24.94
C SER A 255 -42.97 -17.86 -25.45
N LEU A 256 -42.12 -18.70 -24.83
CA LEU A 256 -42.02 -20.11 -25.20
C LEU A 256 -43.27 -20.91 -24.83
N ALA A 257 -43.94 -20.55 -23.74
CA ALA A 257 -45.19 -21.19 -23.28
C ALA A 257 -46.44 -20.67 -24.00
N GLY A 258 -46.33 -19.73 -24.93
CA GLY A 258 -47.47 -19.11 -25.63
C GLY A 258 -48.36 -18.27 -24.71
N LEU A 259 -47.84 -17.79 -23.60
CA LEU A 259 -48.53 -16.96 -22.62
C LEU A 259 -48.45 -15.47 -23.02
N PRO A 260 -49.35 -14.60 -22.54
CA PRO A 260 -49.23 -13.16 -22.68
C PRO A 260 -47.92 -12.67 -22.03
N VAL A 261 -47.35 -11.58 -22.55
CA VAL A 261 -46.11 -10.97 -22.01
C VAL A 261 -46.35 -10.51 -20.58
N PRO A 262 -45.49 -10.93 -19.61
CA PRO A 262 -45.69 -10.65 -18.19
C PRO A 262 -45.51 -9.19 -17.80
N PHE A 263 -44.85 -8.39 -18.64
CA PHE A 263 -44.56 -6.98 -18.36
C PHE A 263 -44.92 -6.08 -19.53
N ALA A 264 -45.62 -5.00 -19.26
CA ALA A 264 -45.74 -3.89 -20.21
C ALA A 264 -44.44 -3.08 -20.28
N PRO A 265 -44.14 -2.38 -21.39
CA PRO A 265 -42.95 -1.55 -21.51
C PRO A 265 -42.81 -0.50 -20.40
N VAL A 266 -43.92 0.04 -19.90
CA VAL A 266 -43.93 1.00 -18.78
C VAL A 266 -43.48 0.35 -17.47
N HIS A 267 -43.76 -0.96 -17.23
CA HIS A 267 -43.29 -1.69 -16.06
C HIS A 267 -41.78 -1.83 -16.08
N LEU A 268 -41.20 -2.19 -17.23
CA LEU A 268 -39.73 -2.32 -17.35
C LEU A 268 -39.01 -0.97 -17.16
N LEU A 269 -39.64 0.11 -17.70
CA LEU A 269 -39.10 1.45 -17.48
C LEU A 269 -39.12 1.84 -15.99
N PHE A 270 -40.20 1.55 -15.28
CA PHE A 270 -40.34 1.83 -13.86
C PHE A 270 -39.30 1.01 -13.02
N ILE A 271 -39.15 -0.28 -13.34
CA ILE A 271 -38.16 -1.16 -12.67
C ILE A 271 -36.79 -0.54 -12.83
N ASN A 272 -36.32 -0.32 -14.05
CA ASN A 272 -34.96 0.17 -14.30
C ASN A 272 -34.69 1.57 -13.72
N LEU A 273 -35.70 2.47 -13.75
CA LEU A 273 -35.49 3.85 -13.33
C LEU A 273 -35.65 4.04 -11.81
N LEU A 274 -36.58 3.35 -11.19
CA LEU A 274 -36.92 3.58 -9.78
C LEU A 274 -36.49 2.38 -8.88
N THR A 275 -36.98 1.19 -9.23
CA THR A 275 -36.81 0.01 -8.36
C THR A 275 -35.38 -0.49 -8.33
N ASP A 276 -34.65 -0.40 -9.45
CA ASP A 276 -33.25 -0.83 -9.52
C ASP A 276 -32.28 0.26 -9.02
N SER A 277 -32.55 1.52 -9.37
CA SER A 277 -31.59 2.60 -9.10
C SER A 277 -31.49 2.94 -7.61
N LEU A 278 -32.61 3.07 -6.90
CA LEU A 278 -32.58 3.48 -5.49
C LEU A 278 -31.94 2.43 -4.57
N PRO A 279 -32.29 1.13 -4.63
CA PRO A 279 -31.60 0.11 -3.85
C PRO A 279 -30.13 -0.04 -4.23
N ALA A 280 -29.77 0.05 -5.52
CA ALA A 280 -28.36 -0.01 -5.94
C ALA A 280 -27.53 1.13 -5.32
N ILE A 281 -28.07 2.35 -5.25
CA ILE A 281 -27.44 3.47 -4.54
C ILE A 281 -27.33 3.16 -3.04
N ALA A 282 -28.37 2.65 -2.41
CA ALA A 282 -28.37 2.28 -0.99
C ALA A 282 -27.29 1.23 -0.67
N LEU A 283 -27.18 0.18 -1.51
CA LEU A 283 -26.12 -0.84 -1.40
C LEU A 283 -24.72 -0.24 -1.60
N GLY A 284 -24.61 0.76 -2.50
CA GLY A 284 -23.35 1.49 -2.71
C GLY A 284 -22.91 2.31 -1.49
N LEU A 285 -23.86 2.71 -0.64
CA LEU A 285 -23.65 3.51 0.57
C LEU A 285 -23.66 2.67 1.86
N GLU A 286 -23.59 1.34 1.76
CA GLU A 286 -23.55 0.48 2.95
C GLU A 286 -22.39 0.87 3.89
N PRO A 287 -22.61 0.81 5.24
CA PRO A 287 -21.60 1.13 6.21
C PRO A 287 -20.34 0.25 6.07
N HIS A 288 -19.21 0.82 6.44
CA HIS A 288 -17.94 0.11 6.38
C HIS A 288 -17.92 -1.10 7.34
N ASN A 289 -17.50 -2.23 6.80
CA ASN A 289 -17.27 -3.45 7.58
C ASN A 289 -15.75 -3.65 7.74
N PRO A 290 -15.21 -3.57 8.97
CA PRO A 290 -13.77 -3.77 9.22
C PRO A 290 -13.30 -5.20 8.91
N GLU A 291 -14.19 -6.18 8.80
CA GLU A 291 -13.85 -7.56 8.47
C GLU A 291 -13.21 -7.71 7.08
N VAL A 292 -13.39 -6.74 6.17
CA VAL A 292 -12.75 -6.74 4.85
C VAL A 292 -11.22 -6.77 4.92
N MET A 293 -10.66 -6.37 6.06
CA MET A 293 -9.21 -6.43 6.30
C MET A 293 -8.71 -7.84 6.68
N ASN A 294 -9.60 -8.81 6.85
CA ASN A 294 -9.25 -10.23 7.00
C ASN A 294 -9.17 -10.95 5.64
N ASP A 295 -9.69 -10.35 4.58
CA ASP A 295 -9.65 -10.90 3.23
C ASP A 295 -8.24 -10.80 2.65
N LYS A 296 -7.84 -11.81 1.86
CA LYS A 296 -6.58 -11.77 1.11
C LYS A 296 -6.66 -10.75 -0.03
N PRO A 297 -5.53 -10.13 -0.41
CA PRO A 297 -5.46 -9.32 -1.62
C PRO A 297 -5.91 -10.11 -2.84
N ARG A 298 -6.66 -9.46 -3.73
CA ARG A 298 -7.12 -10.08 -4.97
C ARG A 298 -5.98 -10.11 -6.00
N PRO A 299 -5.92 -11.17 -6.83
CA PRO A 299 -5.03 -11.17 -7.99
C PRO A 299 -5.32 -9.99 -8.92
N MET A 300 -4.28 -9.40 -9.51
CA MET A 300 -4.41 -8.26 -10.43
C MET A 300 -5.33 -8.54 -11.62
N ASN A 301 -5.33 -9.78 -12.11
CA ASN A 301 -6.09 -10.22 -13.28
C ASN A 301 -7.50 -10.76 -12.95
N GLU A 302 -7.94 -10.64 -11.70
CA GLU A 302 -9.25 -11.13 -11.31
C GLU A 302 -10.36 -10.21 -11.86
N SER A 303 -11.23 -10.78 -12.72
CA SER A 303 -12.41 -10.09 -13.21
C SER A 303 -13.43 -9.87 -12.07
N ILE A 304 -14.20 -8.80 -12.14
CA ILE A 304 -15.35 -8.57 -11.24
C ILE A 304 -16.37 -9.71 -11.40
N LEU A 305 -16.59 -10.16 -12.63
CA LEU A 305 -17.52 -11.24 -12.97
C LEU A 305 -16.79 -12.61 -12.91
N THR A 306 -16.49 -13.08 -11.71
CA THR A 306 -15.96 -14.42 -11.49
C THR A 306 -17.02 -15.49 -11.75
N LYS A 307 -16.62 -16.75 -12.02
CA LYS A 307 -17.58 -17.86 -12.23
C LYS A 307 -18.51 -18.05 -11.05
N ASP A 308 -17.99 -17.97 -9.82
CA ASP A 308 -18.79 -18.09 -8.60
C ASP A 308 -19.79 -16.94 -8.46
N PHE A 309 -19.38 -15.74 -8.84
CA PHE A 309 -20.25 -14.57 -8.81
C PHE A 309 -21.37 -14.66 -9.85
N LEU A 310 -21.04 -15.08 -11.07
CA LEU A 310 -22.05 -15.35 -12.12
C LEU A 310 -23.01 -16.47 -11.73
N SER A 311 -22.54 -17.51 -11.07
CA SER A 311 -23.38 -18.61 -10.55
C SER A 311 -24.38 -18.07 -9.51
N LYS A 312 -23.95 -17.22 -8.60
CA LYS A 312 -24.85 -16.58 -7.62
C LYS A 312 -25.93 -15.75 -8.30
N ILE A 313 -25.55 -14.88 -9.22
CA ILE A 313 -26.48 -14.06 -10.01
C ILE A 313 -27.48 -14.95 -10.75
N GLY A 314 -27.01 -16.05 -11.36
CA GLY A 314 -27.86 -17.02 -12.06
C GLY A 314 -28.87 -17.70 -11.15
N ILE A 315 -28.45 -18.17 -9.97
CA ILE A 315 -29.34 -18.81 -8.99
C ILE A 315 -30.36 -17.80 -8.44
N GLU A 316 -29.91 -16.64 -8.01
CA GLU A 316 -30.81 -15.58 -7.49
C GLU A 316 -31.82 -15.15 -8.54
N GLY A 317 -31.37 -14.83 -9.75
CA GLY A 317 -32.26 -14.44 -10.84
C GLY A 317 -33.24 -15.55 -11.25
N LEU A 318 -32.82 -16.81 -11.19
CA LEU A 318 -33.73 -17.93 -11.43
C LEU A 318 -34.82 -18.02 -10.36
N VAL A 319 -34.46 -17.90 -9.07
CA VAL A 319 -35.42 -17.92 -7.95
C VAL A 319 -36.41 -16.76 -8.09
N ILE A 320 -35.93 -15.56 -8.32
CA ILE A 320 -36.75 -14.36 -8.52
C ILE A 320 -37.67 -14.54 -9.74
N GLY A 321 -37.15 -15.06 -10.85
CA GLY A 321 -37.92 -15.34 -12.06
C GLY A 321 -39.04 -16.35 -11.85
N ILE A 322 -38.76 -17.45 -11.10
CA ILE A 322 -39.80 -18.46 -10.75
C ILE A 322 -40.88 -17.81 -9.89
N MET A 323 -40.51 -17.05 -8.86
CA MET A 323 -41.47 -16.38 -7.98
C MET A 323 -42.35 -15.38 -8.77
N THR A 324 -41.73 -14.65 -9.71
CA THR A 324 -42.41 -13.72 -10.60
C THR A 324 -43.44 -14.45 -11.48
N MET A 325 -43.10 -15.62 -12.03
CA MET A 325 -44.01 -16.42 -12.83
C MET A 325 -45.13 -17.08 -12.00
N ILE A 326 -44.87 -17.43 -10.76
CA ILE A 326 -45.90 -17.90 -9.82
C ILE A 326 -46.92 -16.76 -9.61
N GLY A 327 -46.46 -15.54 -9.32
CA GLY A 327 -47.34 -14.38 -9.22
C GLY A 327 -48.15 -14.15 -10.50
N PHE A 328 -47.50 -14.25 -11.67
CA PHE A 328 -48.17 -14.16 -12.95
C PHE A 328 -49.28 -15.21 -13.10
N TYR A 329 -49.02 -16.49 -12.82
CA TYR A 329 -50.02 -17.54 -12.96
C TYR A 329 -51.21 -17.39 -12.01
N ILE A 330 -50.99 -16.91 -10.78
CA ILE A 330 -52.09 -16.63 -9.85
C ILE A 330 -53.04 -15.58 -10.44
N GLY A 331 -52.49 -14.50 -10.97
CA GLY A 331 -53.31 -13.45 -11.60
C GLY A 331 -53.94 -13.87 -12.93
N TYR A 332 -53.28 -14.74 -13.69
CA TYR A 332 -53.75 -15.19 -14.99
C TYR A 332 -55.03 -16.05 -14.93
N GLN A 333 -55.28 -16.62 -13.76
CA GLN A 333 -56.54 -17.36 -13.52
C GLN A 333 -57.79 -16.43 -13.57
N GLU A 334 -57.62 -15.14 -13.28
CA GLU A 334 -58.71 -14.19 -13.32
C GLU A 334 -58.68 -13.34 -14.59
N ASN A 335 -57.57 -12.65 -14.86
CA ASN A 335 -57.41 -11.90 -16.10
C ASN A 335 -55.95 -11.50 -16.35
N THR A 336 -55.62 -11.12 -17.59
CA THR A 336 -54.28 -10.77 -18.03
C THR A 336 -53.71 -9.53 -17.30
N THR A 337 -54.58 -8.56 -17.00
CA THR A 337 -54.16 -7.32 -16.33
C THR A 337 -53.69 -7.60 -14.90
N LEU A 338 -54.42 -8.44 -14.17
CA LEU A 338 -54.04 -8.87 -12.82
C LEU A 338 -52.77 -9.69 -12.86
N ALA A 339 -52.62 -10.59 -13.86
CA ALA A 339 -51.38 -11.36 -14.07
C ALA A 339 -50.13 -10.47 -14.19
N MET A 340 -50.21 -9.45 -15.07
CA MET A 340 -49.12 -8.49 -15.27
C MET A 340 -48.84 -7.66 -14.00
N THR A 341 -49.89 -7.27 -13.26
CA THR A 341 -49.75 -6.52 -12.01
C THR A 341 -49.06 -7.32 -10.93
N LEU A 342 -49.44 -8.59 -10.75
CA LEU A 342 -48.81 -9.48 -9.74
C LEU A 342 -47.39 -9.85 -10.13
N ALA A 343 -47.11 -10.13 -11.42
CA ALA A 343 -45.74 -10.33 -11.88
C ALA A 343 -44.84 -9.12 -11.62
N PHE A 344 -45.32 -7.94 -11.96
CA PHE A 344 -44.62 -6.66 -11.73
C PHE A 344 -44.38 -6.43 -10.23
N GLY A 345 -45.43 -6.57 -9.39
CA GLY A 345 -45.31 -6.40 -7.95
C GLY A 345 -44.32 -7.40 -7.32
N THR A 346 -44.36 -8.66 -7.75
CA THR A 346 -43.42 -9.68 -7.25
C THR A 346 -41.98 -9.35 -7.64
N LEU A 347 -41.74 -8.95 -8.89
CA LEU A 347 -40.37 -8.58 -9.33
C LEU A 347 -39.85 -7.32 -8.61
N CYS A 348 -40.69 -6.34 -8.31
CA CYS A 348 -40.34 -5.12 -7.60
C CYS A 348 -40.02 -5.35 -6.09
N THR A 349 -40.55 -6.41 -5.49
CA THR A 349 -40.44 -6.67 -4.04
C THR A 349 -39.49 -7.80 -3.71
N SER A 350 -38.95 -8.49 -4.70
CA SER A 350 -37.95 -9.54 -4.55
C SER A 350 -36.51 -9.00 -4.63
#